data_992346cf6ac77d446e1802a5eb17e4ae
#
_entry.id   992346cf6ac77d446e1802a5eb17e4ae
#
_cell.length_a   1.000
_cell.length_b   1.000
_cell.length_c   1.000
_cell.angle_alpha   90.00
_cell.angle_beta   90.00
_cell.angle_gamma   90.00
#
_symmetry.space_group_name_H-M   'P 1'
#
loop_
_entity.id
_entity.type
_entity.pdbx_description
1 polymer ?
#
loop_
_entity_poly.entity_id
_entity_poly.type
_entity_poly.pdbx_seq_one_letter_code
_entity_poly.pdbx_strand_id
1 'polypeptide(L)'
;MKRIFLIVLDSCGVGYEPDADKFGDVGSDTLRRCATSAKFDMTNLVSMGLGNLDGIDYLPKCEKPAAALARLQERSMGKDTTIGHWEIAGVVSENPLPTYPNGFPKDVIDEFSRLTGRKVLCNLPYSGTDVIRDYGKEQVETGALIVYTSADSVFQIAAHEDVVPPEQLYEYCRIARKLLMGEHGVGRVIARPFTGEWPYTRTPRRHDFSIEPPKKTVLDAIVEAGKDMIAVGKIHDIFAGRGMTEFTYTTGNADGLSKTLSYADKDFTGLCFVNLVDFDMLYGHRRNIDGYAQALHEF
;
A
#
# COMPACT_ATOMS: atom_id res chain seq x y z
N MET A 1 16.06 26.44 -8.99
CA MET A 1 14.93 25.55 -8.68
C MET A 1 15.49 24.25 -8.08
N LYS A 2 14.93 23.75 -6.99
CA LYS A 2 15.39 22.49 -6.35
C LYS A 2 14.25 21.48 -6.44
N ARG A 3 14.40 20.47 -7.27
CA ARG A 3 13.46 19.37 -7.45
C ARG A 3 14.09 18.10 -6.91
N ILE A 4 13.31 17.32 -6.16
CA ILE A 4 13.68 16.00 -5.67
C ILE A 4 12.66 15.01 -6.21
N PHE A 5 13.13 13.90 -6.76
CA PHE A 5 12.31 12.74 -7.08
C PHE A 5 12.68 11.63 -6.10
N LEU A 6 11.71 11.21 -5.30
CA LEU A 6 11.84 10.06 -4.39
C LEU A 6 11.01 8.93 -4.98
N ILE A 7 11.69 7.92 -5.50
CA ILE A 7 11.05 6.80 -6.20
C ILE A 7 11.22 5.54 -5.36
N VAL A 8 10.11 4.91 -5.00
CA VAL A 8 10.09 3.63 -4.28
C VAL A 8 9.70 2.53 -5.25
N LEU A 9 10.58 1.55 -5.38
CA LEU A 9 10.29 0.26 -5.99
C LEU A 9 9.70 -0.61 -4.87
N ASP A 10 8.39 -0.74 -4.84
CA ASP A 10 7.68 -1.39 -3.72
C ASP A 10 8.15 -2.84 -3.55
N SER A 11 8.46 -3.26 -2.33
CA SER A 11 9.05 -4.57 -1.98
C SER A 11 10.48 -4.87 -2.48
N CYS A 12 11.19 -3.92 -3.09
CA CYS A 12 12.58 -4.16 -3.52
C CYS A 12 13.55 -3.99 -2.35
N GLY A 13 14.22 -5.07 -1.96
CA GLY A 13 15.17 -5.08 -0.85
C GLY A 13 16.47 -5.80 -1.17
N VAL A 14 17.54 -5.40 -0.46
CA VAL A 14 18.89 -5.98 -0.50
C VAL A 14 19.16 -6.72 0.80
N GLY A 15 19.04 -8.06 0.77
CA GLY A 15 19.20 -8.89 1.95
C GLY A 15 18.08 -8.67 2.99
N TYR A 16 18.35 -9.08 4.21
CA TYR A 16 17.47 -8.90 5.37
C TYR A 16 18.22 -8.21 6.51
N GLU A 17 17.49 -7.53 7.37
CA GLU A 17 18.05 -6.77 8.48
C GLU A 17 18.24 -7.63 9.75
N PRO A 18 19.03 -7.19 10.75
CA PRO A 18 19.34 -7.97 11.95
C PRO A 18 18.12 -8.41 12.77
N ASP A 19 17.00 -7.72 12.66
CA ASP A 19 15.76 -8.02 13.37
C ASP A 19 14.71 -8.79 12.54
N ALA A 20 15.12 -9.32 11.38
CA ALA A 20 14.26 -10.09 10.49
C ALA A 20 13.58 -11.31 11.14
N ASP A 21 14.16 -11.84 12.23
CA ASP A 21 13.59 -12.92 13.02
C ASP A 21 12.24 -12.53 13.65
N LYS A 22 12.08 -11.27 14.06
CA LYS A 22 10.82 -10.73 14.60
C LYS A 22 9.68 -10.72 13.58
N PHE A 23 10.03 -10.67 12.30
CA PHE A 23 9.10 -10.57 11.17
C PHE A 23 8.95 -11.88 10.38
N GLY A 24 9.73 -12.91 10.74
CA GLY A 24 9.76 -14.19 10.00
C GLY A 24 10.43 -14.09 8.63
N ASP A 25 11.31 -13.10 8.43
CA ASP A 25 11.91 -12.75 7.15
C ASP A 25 13.40 -13.09 7.04
N VAL A 26 13.94 -13.89 7.98
CA VAL A 26 15.33 -14.35 7.93
C VAL A 26 15.63 -15.08 6.62
N GLY A 27 16.67 -14.66 5.91
CA GLY A 27 17.05 -15.20 4.61
C GLY A 27 16.37 -14.54 3.41
N SER A 28 15.54 -13.51 3.61
CA SER A 28 14.95 -12.74 2.53
C SER A 28 16.04 -11.95 1.78
N ASP A 29 16.01 -11.99 0.45
CA ASP A 29 16.87 -11.16 -0.41
C ASP A 29 16.21 -11.07 -1.81
N THR A 30 15.38 -10.06 -1.99
CA THR A 30 14.61 -9.87 -3.23
C THR A 30 15.53 -9.68 -4.43
N LEU A 31 16.52 -8.79 -4.31
CA LEU A 31 17.39 -8.45 -5.43
C LEU A 31 18.30 -9.63 -5.84
N ARG A 32 18.88 -10.35 -4.86
CA ARG A 32 19.64 -11.56 -5.12
C ARG A 32 18.79 -12.63 -5.82
N ARG A 33 17.54 -12.76 -5.40
CA ARG A 33 16.65 -13.72 -6.02
C ARG A 33 16.34 -13.35 -7.47
N CYS A 34 16.13 -12.07 -7.75
CA CYS A 34 15.93 -11.57 -9.12
C CYS A 34 17.18 -11.81 -9.99
N ALA A 35 18.38 -11.72 -9.41
CA ALA A 35 19.65 -11.97 -10.13
C ALA A 35 19.79 -13.42 -10.66
N THR A 36 18.95 -14.35 -10.24
CA THR A 36 18.89 -15.70 -10.81
C THR A 36 18.11 -15.80 -12.13
N SER A 37 17.39 -14.75 -12.50
CA SER A 37 16.63 -14.70 -13.76
C SER A 37 17.52 -14.32 -14.94
N ALA A 38 17.29 -14.96 -16.09
CA ALA A 38 17.92 -14.56 -17.36
C ALA A 38 17.49 -13.18 -17.87
N LYS A 39 16.42 -12.61 -17.30
CA LYS A 39 15.92 -11.26 -17.62
C LYS A 39 16.52 -10.16 -16.75
N PHE A 40 17.37 -10.53 -15.79
CA PHE A 40 17.96 -9.59 -14.86
C PHE A 40 19.08 -8.80 -15.54
N ASP A 41 18.86 -7.51 -15.73
CA ASP A 41 19.86 -6.56 -16.21
C ASP A 41 19.68 -5.24 -15.46
N MET A 42 20.71 -4.82 -14.75
CA MET A 42 20.75 -3.59 -13.96
C MET A 42 21.97 -2.74 -14.31
N THR A 43 22.37 -2.73 -15.57
CA THR A 43 23.58 -2.07 -16.04
C THR A 43 23.65 -0.61 -15.60
N ASN A 44 22.55 0.15 -15.65
CA ASN A 44 22.52 1.55 -15.21
C ASN A 44 22.74 1.70 -13.71
N LEU A 45 22.06 0.91 -12.89
CA LEU A 45 22.20 0.96 -11.43
C LEU A 45 23.56 0.43 -10.98
N VAL A 46 24.14 -0.53 -11.70
CA VAL A 46 25.54 -0.97 -11.48
C VAL A 46 26.52 0.17 -11.76
N SER A 47 26.33 0.92 -12.83
CA SER A 47 27.16 2.10 -13.15
C SER A 47 27.01 3.21 -12.09
N MET A 48 25.88 3.30 -11.45
CA MET A 48 25.64 4.17 -10.29
C MET A 48 26.33 3.67 -9.01
N GLY A 49 26.75 2.39 -8.98
CA GLY A 49 27.48 1.79 -7.87
C GLY A 49 26.70 0.75 -7.06
N LEU A 50 25.53 0.26 -7.53
CA LEU A 50 24.71 -0.69 -6.77
C LEU A 50 25.50 -1.91 -6.28
N GLY A 51 26.43 -2.45 -7.08
CA GLY A 51 27.30 -3.55 -6.69
C GLY A 51 28.30 -3.24 -5.57
N ASN A 52 28.42 -1.95 -5.16
CA ASN A 52 29.31 -1.56 -4.07
C ASN A 52 28.66 -1.65 -2.69
N LEU A 53 27.33 -1.85 -2.62
CA LEU A 53 26.64 -2.00 -1.34
C LEU A 53 27.06 -3.31 -0.64
N ASP A 54 27.16 -3.24 0.68
CA ASP A 54 27.35 -4.44 1.51
C ASP A 54 26.17 -5.40 1.33
N GLY A 55 26.48 -6.70 1.19
CA GLY A 55 25.49 -7.74 0.92
C GLY A 55 25.23 -8.00 -0.56
N ILE A 56 25.77 -7.18 -1.47
CA ILE A 56 25.73 -7.42 -2.91
C ILE A 56 27.08 -7.98 -3.40
N ASP A 57 27.16 -9.28 -3.54
CA ASP A 57 28.34 -10.02 -4.06
C ASP A 57 28.10 -10.65 -5.44
N TYR A 58 26.90 -10.48 -5.98
CA TYR A 58 26.43 -11.05 -7.25
C TYR A 58 26.34 -10.01 -8.39
N LEU A 59 26.74 -8.76 -8.13
CA LEU A 59 26.86 -7.70 -9.13
C LEU A 59 28.31 -7.18 -9.19
N PRO A 60 28.77 -6.75 -10.37
CA PRO A 60 30.10 -6.16 -10.47
C PRO A 60 30.19 -4.85 -9.70
N LYS A 61 31.36 -4.61 -9.09
CA LYS A 61 31.67 -3.34 -8.43
C LYS A 61 31.97 -2.25 -9.45
N CYS A 62 31.60 -1.02 -9.12
CA CYS A 62 31.90 0.17 -9.89
C CYS A 62 32.99 0.99 -9.17
N GLU A 63 34.16 1.21 -9.82
CA GLU A 63 35.24 1.98 -9.23
C GLU A 63 34.92 3.48 -9.06
N LYS A 64 34.10 4.01 -9.97
CA LYS A 64 33.71 5.43 -9.99
C LYS A 64 32.20 5.54 -10.05
N PRO A 65 31.49 5.29 -8.94
CA PRO A 65 30.04 5.33 -8.94
C PRO A 65 29.51 6.73 -9.24
N ALA A 66 28.49 6.82 -10.06
CA ALA A 66 27.82 8.09 -10.43
C ALA A 66 26.88 8.60 -9.34
N ALA A 67 26.60 7.81 -8.30
CA ALA A 67 25.69 8.13 -7.22
C ALA A 67 26.28 7.80 -5.84
N ALA A 68 25.71 8.38 -4.79
CA ALA A 68 25.90 7.92 -3.42
C ALA A 68 24.90 6.81 -3.10
N LEU A 69 25.38 5.77 -2.43
CA LEU A 69 24.58 4.60 -2.06
C LEU A 69 24.65 4.37 -0.56
N ALA A 70 23.54 3.97 0.00
CA ALA A 70 23.45 3.57 1.39
C ALA A 70 22.47 2.40 1.52
N ARG A 71 22.74 1.48 2.44
CA ARG A 71 21.79 0.52 2.95
C ARG A 71 21.18 1.10 4.21
N LEU A 72 19.86 1.12 4.30
CA LEU A 72 19.13 1.67 5.44
C LEU A 72 18.40 0.53 6.15
N GLN A 73 18.40 0.60 7.48
CA GLN A 73 17.62 -0.29 8.32
C GLN A 73 16.35 0.46 8.78
N GLU A 74 15.21 -0.20 8.67
CA GLU A 74 13.96 0.30 9.25
C GLU A 74 14.00 0.29 10.79
N ARG A 75 13.18 1.14 11.40
CA ARG A 75 12.97 1.21 12.85
C ARG A 75 11.54 0.90 13.25
N SER A 76 10.62 0.99 12.31
CA SER A 76 9.20 0.72 12.55
C SER A 76 8.95 -0.77 12.74
N MET A 77 7.97 -1.11 13.57
CA MET A 77 7.63 -2.50 13.89
C MET A 77 6.62 -3.12 12.92
N GLY A 78 6.23 -2.41 11.87
CA GLY A 78 5.37 -2.92 10.80
C GLY A 78 6.12 -3.06 9.49
N LYS A 79 5.76 -4.06 8.70
CA LYS A 79 6.37 -4.35 7.39
C LYS A 79 5.42 -4.16 6.21
N ASP A 80 4.32 -3.45 6.42
CA ASP A 80 3.40 -3.11 5.34
C ASP A 80 3.83 -1.83 4.60
N THR A 81 3.35 -1.69 3.37
CA THR A 81 3.64 -0.54 2.52
C THR A 81 3.36 0.81 3.20
N THR A 82 2.28 0.91 3.99
CA THR A 82 1.87 2.14 4.64
C THR A 82 2.90 2.58 5.68
N ILE A 83 3.26 1.69 6.59
CA ILE A 83 4.25 1.96 7.64
C ILE A 83 5.62 2.27 7.03
N GLY A 84 6.07 1.51 6.04
CA GLY A 84 7.35 1.74 5.38
C GLY A 84 7.43 3.13 4.72
N HIS A 85 6.38 3.55 4.02
CA HIS A 85 6.34 4.89 3.43
C HIS A 85 6.23 6.02 4.47
N TRP A 86 5.50 5.77 5.59
CA TRP A 86 5.47 6.73 6.68
C TRP A 86 6.83 6.93 7.32
N GLU A 87 7.60 5.84 7.47
CA GLU A 87 8.97 5.93 8.00
C GLU A 87 9.90 6.69 7.05
N ILE A 88 9.83 6.42 5.75
CA ILE A 88 10.54 7.21 4.71
C ILE A 88 10.17 8.70 4.83
N ALA A 89 8.93 9.01 5.21
CA ALA A 89 8.44 10.37 5.42
C ALA A 89 8.68 10.92 6.85
N GLY A 90 9.44 10.20 7.70
CA GLY A 90 9.87 10.65 9.03
C GLY A 90 8.98 10.22 10.20
N VAL A 91 8.05 9.28 10.01
CA VAL A 91 7.16 8.78 11.07
C VAL A 91 7.48 7.33 11.39
N VAL A 92 8.23 7.10 12.46
CA VAL A 92 8.50 5.75 12.99
C VAL A 92 7.28 5.24 13.75
N SER A 93 6.82 4.03 13.42
CA SER A 93 5.70 3.33 14.05
C SER A 93 6.22 2.29 15.05
N GLU A 94 5.98 2.52 16.34
CA GLU A 94 6.43 1.62 17.41
C GLU A 94 5.67 0.28 17.42
N ASN A 95 4.46 0.27 16.87
CA ASN A 95 3.61 -0.91 16.77
C ASN A 95 3.18 -1.14 15.32
N PRO A 96 3.01 -2.40 14.90
CA PRO A 96 2.41 -2.71 13.61
C PRO A 96 0.94 -2.28 13.60
N LEU A 97 0.38 -2.10 12.40
CA LEU A 97 -1.07 -1.92 12.26
C LEU A 97 -1.81 -3.17 12.74
N PRO A 98 -2.92 -3.02 13.49
CA PRO A 98 -3.61 -4.16 14.08
C PRO A 98 -4.24 -5.07 13.02
N THR A 99 -4.19 -6.38 13.26
CA THR A 99 -4.85 -7.41 12.45
C THR A 99 -5.84 -8.20 13.30
N TYR A 100 -6.85 -8.77 12.67
CA TYR A 100 -7.97 -9.41 13.35
C TYR A 100 -8.22 -10.83 12.84
N PRO A 101 -7.34 -11.80 13.15
CA PRO A 101 -7.45 -13.17 12.65
C PRO A 101 -8.70 -13.93 13.12
N ASN A 102 -9.36 -13.46 14.18
CA ASN A 102 -10.60 -14.02 14.72
C ASN A 102 -11.81 -13.09 14.55
N GLY A 103 -11.71 -12.07 13.65
CA GLY A 103 -12.71 -11.02 13.54
C GLY A 103 -12.51 -9.89 14.56
N PHE A 104 -13.21 -8.78 14.35
CA PHE A 104 -13.16 -7.61 15.22
C PHE A 104 -13.85 -7.87 16.56
N PRO A 105 -13.42 -7.21 17.65
CA PRO A 105 -14.07 -7.28 18.95
C PRO A 105 -15.57 -6.94 18.86
N LYS A 106 -16.36 -7.58 19.74
CA LYS A 106 -17.82 -7.45 19.73
C LYS A 106 -18.28 -6.02 19.93
N ASP A 107 -17.65 -5.28 20.81
CA ASP A 107 -17.95 -3.87 21.13
C ASP A 107 -17.72 -2.97 19.91
N VAL A 108 -16.68 -3.20 19.11
CA VAL A 108 -16.42 -2.50 17.84
C VAL A 108 -17.54 -2.76 16.83
N ILE A 109 -17.97 -4.02 16.70
CA ILE A 109 -19.05 -4.40 15.78
C ILE A 109 -20.39 -3.87 16.24
N ASP A 110 -20.70 -3.95 17.53
CA ASP A 110 -21.93 -3.43 18.11
C ASP A 110 -22.04 -1.90 17.91
N GLU A 111 -20.95 -1.17 18.15
CA GLU A 111 -20.92 0.28 17.95
C GLU A 111 -21.03 0.65 16.46
N PHE A 112 -20.34 -0.08 15.58
CA PHE A 112 -20.49 0.12 14.12
C PHE A 112 -21.94 -0.13 13.68
N SER A 113 -22.57 -1.21 14.16
CA SER A 113 -23.97 -1.53 13.89
C SER A 113 -24.91 -0.43 14.41
N ARG A 114 -24.68 0.10 15.60
CA ARG A 114 -25.42 1.20 16.20
C ARG A 114 -25.31 2.48 15.37
N LEU A 115 -24.09 2.84 14.95
CA LEU A 115 -23.83 4.07 14.20
C LEU A 115 -24.39 4.04 12.77
N THR A 116 -24.40 2.86 12.14
CA THR A 116 -24.92 2.69 10.77
C THR A 116 -26.41 2.37 10.73
N GLY A 117 -27.00 1.94 11.85
CA GLY A 117 -28.38 1.44 11.92
C GLY A 117 -28.57 0.11 11.16
N ARG A 118 -27.49 -0.59 10.84
CA ARG A 118 -27.49 -1.84 10.06
C ARG A 118 -26.91 -2.99 10.87
N LYS A 119 -27.50 -4.18 10.76
CA LYS A 119 -26.89 -5.40 11.28
C LYS A 119 -25.63 -5.75 10.53
N VAL A 120 -24.71 -6.44 11.19
CA VAL A 120 -23.47 -6.93 10.62
C VAL A 120 -23.55 -8.44 10.42
N LEU A 121 -23.13 -8.90 9.25
CA LEU A 121 -22.95 -10.29 8.89
C LEU A 121 -21.46 -10.62 8.83
N CYS A 122 -21.09 -11.86 9.04
CA CYS A 122 -19.76 -12.46 8.95
C CYS A 122 -18.84 -12.05 10.13
N ASN A 123 -18.11 -10.94 10.03
CA ASN A 123 -17.04 -10.52 10.96
C ASN A 123 -15.93 -11.57 11.13
N LEU A 124 -15.44 -12.13 10.04
CA LEU A 124 -14.37 -13.14 10.00
C LEU A 124 -13.34 -12.81 8.90
N PRO A 125 -12.14 -13.41 8.94
CA PRO A 125 -11.24 -13.41 7.80
C PRO A 125 -11.88 -14.16 6.62
N TYR A 126 -11.96 -13.52 5.47
CA TYR A 126 -12.61 -14.09 4.29
C TYR A 126 -11.98 -13.58 2.99
N SER A 127 -12.04 -14.44 1.94
CA SER A 127 -11.84 -13.98 0.57
C SER A 127 -13.03 -13.11 0.14
N GLY A 128 -12.75 -11.98 -0.52
CA GLY A 128 -13.83 -11.08 -0.93
C GLY A 128 -14.76 -11.63 -2.00
N THR A 129 -14.41 -12.74 -2.67
CA THR A 129 -15.29 -13.46 -3.61
C THR A 129 -16.17 -14.45 -2.87
N ASP A 130 -15.57 -15.20 -1.94
CA ASP A 130 -16.29 -16.20 -1.17
C ASP A 130 -17.29 -15.56 -0.21
N VAL A 131 -16.96 -14.44 0.42
CA VAL A 131 -17.85 -13.75 1.36
C VAL A 131 -19.15 -13.28 0.70
N ILE A 132 -19.09 -12.78 -0.54
CA ILE A 132 -20.33 -12.37 -1.25
C ILE A 132 -21.11 -13.58 -1.77
N ARG A 133 -20.44 -14.71 -2.09
CA ARG A 133 -21.12 -15.97 -2.42
C ARG A 133 -21.91 -16.49 -1.22
N ASP A 134 -21.29 -16.49 -0.03
CA ASP A 134 -21.82 -17.15 1.16
C ASP A 134 -22.84 -16.28 1.92
N TYR A 135 -22.63 -14.96 1.99
CA TYR A 135 -23.46 -14.01 2.74
C TYR A 135 -24.28 -13.04 1.86
N GLY A 136 -24.01 -13.00 0.55
CA GLY A 136 -24.64 -12.01 -0.35
C GLY A 136 -26.15 -12.13 -0.41
N LYS A 137 -26.70 -13.34 -0.40
CA LYS A 137 -28.16 -13.57 -0.41
C LYS A 137 -28.83 -13.01 0.84
N GLU A 138 -28.29 -13.33 2.03
CA GLU A 138 -28.80 -12.79 3.29
C GLU A 138 -28.66 -11.27 3.36
N GLN A 139 -27.56 -10.72 2.82
CA GLN A 139 -27.34 -9.27 2.72
C GLN A 139 -28.44 -8.59 1.89
N VAL A 140 -28.77 -9.15 0.72
CA VAL A 140 -29.83 -8.61 -0.16
C VAL A 140 -31.20 -8.68 0.51
N GLU A 141 -31.51 -9.77 1.19
CA GLU A 141 -32.79 -10.00 1.87
C GLU A 141 -32.98 -9.13 3.09
N THR A 142 -31.90 -8.87 3.85
CA THR A 142 -32.01 -8.18 5.15
C THR A 142 -31.54 -6.73 5.15
N GLY A 143 -30.76 -6.33 4.14
CA GLY A 143 -30.09 -5.03 4.10
C GLY A 143 -28.97 -4.88 5.13
N ALA A 144 -28.50 -5.96 5.75
CA ALA A 144 -27.35 -5.96 6.64
C ALA A 144 -26.05 -5.63 5.88
N LEU A 145 -24.95 -5.36 6.59
CA LEU A 145 -23.64 -5.12 6.01
C LEU A 145 -22.73 -6.34 6.23
N ILE A 146 -22.12 -6.83 5.17
CA ILE A 146 -21.12 -7.90 5.28
C ILE A 146 -19.80 -7.26 5.69
N VAL A 147 -19.37 -7.48 6.95
CA VAL A 147 -18.07 -7.04 7.45
C VAL A 147 -17.11 -8.23 7.45
N TYR A 148 -15.90 -8.04 6.94
CA TYR A 148 -14.89 -9.06 6.92
C TYR A 148 -13.48 -8.46 6.90
N THR A 149 -12.48 -9.27 7.20
CA THR A 149 -11.07 -8.88 7.20
C THR A 149 -10.24 -9.85 6.34
N SER A 150 -8.92 -9.73 6.39
CA SER A 150 -7.94 -10.64 5.79
C SER A 150 -6.69 -10.73 6.67
N ALA A 151 -5.60 -11.28 6.14
CA ALA A 151 -4.30 -11.25 6.81
C ALA A 151 -3.73 -9.82 6.95
N ASP A 152 -4.18 -8.89 6.09
CA ASP A 152 -3.81 -7.48 6.17
C ASP A 152 -4.60 -6.75 7.26
N SER A 153 -4.11 -5.55 7.63
CA SER A 153 -4.81 -4.64 8.56
C SER A 153 -5.94 -3.90 7.85
N VAL A 154 -7.08 -4.58 7.68
CA VAL A 154 -8.22 -4.06 6.91
C VAL A 154 -9.57 -4.37 7.55
N PHE A 155 -10.51 -3.41 7.44
CA PHE A 155 -11.94 -3.57 7.72
C PHE A 155 -12.68 -3.41 6.40
N GLN A 156 -13.28 -4.47 5.89
CA GLN A 156 -13.93 -4.46 4.59
C GLN A 156 -15.44 -4.56 4.76
N ILE A 157 -16.19 -3.76 4.01
CA ILE A 157 -17.65 -3.74 4.03
C ILE A 157 -18.16 -4.05 2.63
N ALA A 158 -18.83 -5.19 2.47
CA ALA A 158 -19.49 -5.52 1.20
C ALA A 158 -21.00 -5.38 1.30
N ALA A 159 -21.60 -4.84 0.24
CA ALA A 159 -23.05 -4.72 0.10
C ALA A 159 -23.45 -4.67 -1.38
N HIS A 160 -24.66 -5.16 -1.68
CA HIS A 160 -25.25 -5.09 -3.00
C HIS A 160 -25.69 -3.66 -3.33
N GLU A 161 -25.36 -3.18 -4.53
CA GLU A 161 -25.57 -1.77 -4.91
C GLU A 161 -27.05 -1.35 -4.94
N ASP A 162 -27.97 -2.27 -5.25
CA ASP A 162 -29.42 -1.98 -5.26
C ASP A 162 -30.02 -1.92 -3.84
N VAL A 163 -29.32 -2.48 -2.83
CA VAL A 163 -29.79 -2.50 -1.43
C VAL A 163 -29.10 -1.41 -0.60
N VAL A 164 -27.81 -1.22 -0.86
CA VAL A 164 -26.98 -0.16 -0.27
C VAL A 164 -26.21 0.51 -1.41
N PRO A 165 -26.71 1.62 -1.94
CA PRO A 165 -26.04 2.36 -3.00
C PRO A 165 -24.59 2.69 -2.64
N PRO A 166 -23.66 2.75 -3.62
CA PRO A 166 -22.23 2.98 -3.36
C PRO A 166 -21.94 4.18 -2.48
N GLU A 167 -22.64 5.31 -2.68
CA GLU A 167 -22.45 6.51 -1.86
C GLU A 167 -22.82 6.28 -0.38
N GLN A 168 -23.88 5.51 -0.14
CA GLN A 168 -24.27 5.12 1.20
C GLN A 168 -23.25 4.15 1.83
N LEU A 169 -22.71 3.23 1.04
CA LEU A 169 -21.64 2.33 1.48
C LEU A 169 -20.37 3.12 1.85
N TYR A 170 -20.04 4.16 1.08
CA TYR A 170 -18.92 5.05 1.39
C TYR A 170 -19.14 5.82 2.69
N GLU A 171 -20.37 6.26 2.98
CA GLU A 171 -20.67 6.87 4.29
C GLU A 171 -20.47 5.87 5.44
N TYR A 172 -20.89 4.63 5.29
CA TYR A 172 -20.64 3.59 6.29
C TYR A 172 -19.12 3.32 6.48
N CYS A 173 -18.35 3.36 5.40
CA CYS A 173 -16.89 3.28 5.49
C CYS A 173 -16.28 4.49 6.20
N ARG A 174 -16.79 5.72 6.00
CA ARG A 174 -16.33 6.90 6.75
C ARG A 174 -16.67 6.80 8.25
N ILE A 175 -17.84 6.26 8.59
CA ILE A 175 -18.22 5.98 9.98
C ILE A 175 -17.24 4.96 10.58
N ALA A 176 -16.99 3.84 9.88
CA ALA A 176 -16.03 2.83 10.31
C ALA A 176 -14.62 3.43 10.46
N ARG A 177 -14.15 4.28 9.52
CA ARG A 177 -12.84 4.91 9.61
C ARG A 177 -12.67 5.79 10.85
N LYS A 178 -13.73 6.52 11.25
CA LYS A 178 -13.73 7.32 12.47
C LYS A 178 -13.77 6.47 13.74
N LEU A 179 -14.46 5.35 13.71
CA LEU A 179 -14.54 4.41 14.82
C LEU A 179 -13.20 3.66 15.02
N LEU A 180 -12.58 3.24 13.93
CA LEU A 180 -11.37 2.40 13.92
C LEU A 180 -10.10 3.26 14.01
N MET A 181 -9.90 3.91 15.16
CA MET A 181 -8.74 4.72 15.49
C MET A 181 -8.04 4.17 16.75
N GLY A 182 -6.85 4.68 17.07
CA GLY A 182 -6.09 4.24 18.24
C GLY A 182 -5.71 2.77 18.12
N GLU A 183 -6.03 1.97 19.14
CA GLU A 183 -5.73 0.53 19.20
C GLU A 183 -6.41 -0.29 18.08
N HIS A 184 -7.56 0.19 17.59
CA HIS A 184 -8.28 -0.43 16.47
C HIS A 184 -7.99 0.23 15.13
N GLY A 185 -6.96 1.03 15.04
CA GLY A 185 -6.58 1.81 13.86
C GLY A 185 -6.08 0.94 12.71
N VAL A 186 -6.97 0.16 12.05
CA VAL A 186 -6.61 -0.61 10.86
C VAL A 186 -6.13 0.30 9.73
N GLY A 187 -5.19 -0.19 8.94
CA GLY A 187 -4.60 0.56 7.84
C GLY A 187 -5.60 1.06 6.81
N ARG A 188 -6.63 0.26 6.50
CA ARG A 188 -7.67 0.64 5.52
C ARG A 188 -9.05 0.15 5.95
N VAL A 189 -10.04 1.01 5.73
CA VAL A 189 -11.45 0.61 5.63
C VAL A 189 -11.80 0.57 4.16
N ILE A 190 -12.41 -0.50 3.68
CA ILE A 190 -12.59 -0.75 2.25
C ILE A 190 -14.06 -0.98 1.91
N ALA A 191 -14.62 -0.15 1.04
CA ALA A 191 -15.90 -0.40 0.40
C ALA A 191 -15.76 -1.46 -0.70
N ARG A 192 -16.58 -2.48 -0.66
CA ARG A 192 -16.62 -3.60 -1.61
C ARG A 192 -18.03 -3.80 -2.18
N PRO A 193 -18.52 -2.89 -3.02
CA PRO A 193 -19.83 -3.06 -3.63
C PRO A 193 -19.85 -4.24 -4.58
N PHE A 194 -21.00 -4.92 -4.65
CA PHE A 194 -21.28 -6.00 -5.58
C PHE A 194 -22.68 -5.85 -6.20
N THR A 195 -22.94 -6.56 -7.28
CA THR A 195 -24.18 -6.44 -8.07
C THR A 195 -24.58 -7.78 -8.71
N GLY A 196 -25.72 -7.79 -9.38
CA GLY A 196 -26.26 -8.90 -10.15
C GLY A 196 -27.11 -9.85 -9.32
N GLU A 197 -27.50 -10.96 -9.95
CA GLU A 197 -28.13 -12.09 -9.29
C GLU A 197 -27.08 -13.13 -8.88
N TRP A 198 -27.43 -14.03 -8.00
CA TRP A 198 -26.51 -15.10 -7.61
C TRP A 198 -26.08 -15.97 -8.81
N PRO A 199 -24.79 -16.19 -9.02
CA PRO A 199 -23.62 -15.74 -8.23
C PRO A 199 -23.28 -14.27 -8.47
N TYR A 200 -23.21 -13.52 -7.37
CA TYR A 200 -22.94 -12.07 -7.39
C TYR A 200 -21.54 -11.74 -7.92
N THR A 201 -21.43 -10.52 -8.50
CA THR A 201 -20.15 -10.02 -9.06
C THR A 201 -19.73 -8.72 -8.38
N ARG A 202 -18.44 -8.62 -8.00
CA ARG A 202 -17.88 -7.35 -7.48
C ARG A 202 -17.83 -6.30 -8.57
N THR A 203 -18.15 -5.07 -8.20
CA THR A 203 -18.06 -3.93 -9.12
C THR A 203 -16.71 -3.22 -9.03
N PRO A 204 -16.32 -2.41 -10.02
CA PRO A 204 -15.10 -1.60 -9.97
C PRO A 204 -15.18 -0.42 -8.99
N ARG A 205 -16.33 -0.19 -8.33
CA ARG A 205 -16.55 0.90 -7.37
C ARG A 205 -15.99 0.59 -5.97
N ARG A 206 -14.94 -0.22 -5.91
CA ARG A 206 -14.14 -0.35 -4.70
C ARG A 206 -13.56 1.01 -4.33
N HIS A 207 -13.61 1.35 -3.04
CA HIS A 207 -12.96 2.54 -2.52
C HIS A 207 -12.29 2.25 -1.17
N ASP A 208 -11.04 2.69 -1.04
CA ASP A 208 -10.24 2.48 0.16
C ASP A 208 -10.18 3.80 0.97
N PHE A 209 -10.47 3.71 2.26
CA PHE A 209 -10.37 4.80 3.24
C PHE A 209 -9.18 4.50 4.14
N SER A 210 -8.02 5.01 3.78
CA SER A 210 -6.77 4.80 4.50
C SER A 210 -6.75 5.56 5.83
N ILE A 211 -5.95 5.06 6.77
CA ILE A 211 -5.63 5.78 8.00
C ILE A 211 -4.59 6.87 7.69
N GLU A 212 -4.77 8.04 8.28
CA GLU A 212 -3.78 9.10 8.17
C GLU A 212 -2.53 8.79 8.99
N PRO A 213 -1.34 9.30 8.59
CA PRO A 213 -0.16 9.26 9.44
C PRO A 213 -0.44 9.87 10.82
N PRO A 214 0.02 9.22 11.91
CA PRO A 214 -0.32 9.65 13.28
C PRO A 214 0.38 10.96 13.70
N LYS A 215 1.36 11.41 12.92
CA LYS A 215 2.14 12.63 13.15
C LYS A 215 2.33 13.38 11.85
N LYS A 216 2.84 14.62 11.95
CA LYS A 216 3.29 15.36 10.77
C LYS A 216 4.44 14.64 10.09
N THR A 217 4.39 14.62 8.77
CA THR A 217 5.38 14.00 7.88
C THR A 217 6.23 15.06 7.20
N VAL A 218 7.27 14.66 6.50
CA VAL A 218 8.03 15.57 5.62
C VAL A 218 7.15 16.15 4.52
N LEU A 219 6.09 15.43 4.08
CA LEU A 219 5.13 15.93 3.11
C LEU A 219 4.40 17.17 3.62
N ASP A 220 3.91 17.12 4.86
CA ASP A 220 3.26 18.26 5.52
C ASP A 220 4.21 19.46 5.60
N ALA A 221 5.46 19.21 5.99
CA ALA A 221 6.47 20.26 6.14
C ALA A 221 6.82 20.96 4.81
N ILE A 222 6.84 20.20 3.71
CA ILE A 222 7.08 20.72 2.36
C ILE A 222 5.94 21.66 1.96
N VAL A 223 4.70 21.25 2.16
CA VAL A 223 3.50 22.05 1.83
C VAL A 223 3.42 23.29 2.72
N GLU A 224 3.68 23.16 4.03
CA GLU A 224 3.72 24.29 4.97
C GLU A 224 4.82 25.33 4.61
N ALA A 225 5.91 24.87 3.99
CA ALA A 225 6.95 25.73 3.47
C ALA A 225 6.61 26.38 2.10
N GLY A 226 5.37 26.24 1.63
CA GLY A 226 4.91 26.79 0.34
C GLY A 226 5.56 26.14 -0.87
N LYS A 227 5.95 24.87 -0.77
CA LYS A 227 6.58 24.11 -1.85
C LYS A 227 5.65 23.02 -2.38
N ASP A 228 5.99 22.54 -3.57
CA ASP A 228 5.22 21.51 -4.24
C ASP A 228 5.49 20.13 -3.62
N MET A 229 4.43 19.39 -3.36
CA MET A 229 4.46 17.99 -2.98
C MET A 229 3.59 17.20 -3.95
N ILE A 230 4.22 16.55 -4.92
CA ILE A 230 3.57 15.83 -6.00
C ILE A 230 3.60 14.33 -5.65
N ALA A 231 2.43 13.69 -5.66
CA ALA A 231 2.28 12.27 -5.41
C ALA A 231 1.96 11.50 -6.70
N VAL A 232 2.72 10.45 -6.98
CA VAL A 232 2.53 9.60 -8.16
C VAL A 232 2.24 8.16 -7.70
N GLY A 233 1.17 7.58 -8.22
CA GLY A 233 0.76 6.22 -7.90
C GLY A 233 0.06 6.11 -6.54
N LYS A 234 0.41 5.10 -5.75
CA LYS A 234 -0.25 4.76 -4.48
C LYS A 234 0.03 5.75 -3.33
N ILE A 235 0.94 6.71 -3.52
CA ILE A 235 1.34 7.67 -2.48
C ILE A 235 0.12 8.42 -1.91
N HIS A 236 -0.82 8.83 -2.77
CA HIS A 236 -2.06 9.46 -2.31
C HIS A 236 -2.81 8.61 -1.28
N ASP A 237 -2.98 7.32 -1.56
CA ASP A 237 -3.73 6.41 -0.69
C ASP A 237 -2.95 6.05 0.59
N ILE A 238 -1.61 5.91 0.49
CA ILE A 238 -0.72 5.63 1.62
C ILE A 238 -0.78 6.74 2.69
N PHE A 239 -0.88 7.99 2.24
CA PHE A 239 -0.96 9.16 3.13
C PHE A 239 -2.38 9.70 3.30
N ALA A 240 -3.41 8.97 2.85
CA ALA A 240 -4.82 9.37 2.92
C ALA A 240 -5.08 10.77 2.30
N GLY A 241 -4.34 11.14 1.26
CA GLY A 241 -4.42 12.44 0.59
C GLY A 241 -3.79 13.61 1.36
N ARG A 242 -3.19 13.35 2.53
CA ARG A 242 -2.61 14.39 3.38
C ARG A 242 -1.23 14.83 2.91
N GLY A 243 -0.93 16.14 3.02
CA GLY A 243 0.38 16.69 2.73
C GLY A 243 0.74 16.70 1.24
N MET A 244 -0.22 16.94 0.34
CA MET A 244 -0.01 16.95 -1.11
C MET A 244 -0.57 18.21 -1.75
N THR A 245 0.16 18.73 -2.74
CA THR A 245 -0.31 19.85 -3.60
C THR A 245 -0.90 19.35 -4.91
N GLU A 246 -0.41 18.21 -5.41
CA GLU A 246 -0.87 17.56 -6.63
C GLU A 246 -0.72 16.04 -6.51
N PHE A 247 -1.61 15.27 -7.14
CA PHE A 247 -1.46 13.83 -7.22
C PHE A 247 -1.95 13.28 -8.55
N THR A 248 -1.44 12.09 -8.92
CA THR A 248 -1.90 11.33 -10.08
C THR A 248 -1.87 9.82 -9.76
N TYR A 249 -2.98 9.14 -10.03
CA TYR A 249 -3.01 7.67 -9.97
C TYR A 249 -2.26 7.06 -11.16
N THR A 250 -1.87 5.81 -11.03
CA THR A 250 -1.18 5.05 -12.07
C THR A 250 -1.87 3.72 -12.31
N THR A 251 -1.79 3.22 -13.52
CA THR A 251 -2.32 1.91 -13.92
C THR A 251 -1.29 0.78 -13.79
N GLY A 252 -0.05 1.12 -13.44
CA GLY A 252 1.07 0.20 -13.27
C GLY A 252 2.41 0.94 -13.35
N ASN A 253 3.52 0.20 -13.29
CA ASN A 253 4.87 0.78 -13.27
C ASN A 253 5.19 1.59 -14.53
N ALA A 254 4.84 1.10 -15.72
CA ALA A 254 5.11 1.80 -16.99
C ALA A 254 4.42 3.18 -17.03
N ASP A 255 3.16 3.25 -16.61
CA ASP A 255 2.42 4.51 -16.48
C ASP A 255 3.03 5.41 -15.40
N GLY A 256 3.46 4.82 -14.27
CA GLY A 256 4.15 5.54 -13.20
C GLY A 256 5.45 6.18 -13.67
N LEU A 257 6.26 5.46 -14.41
CA LEU A 257 7.49 5.99 -15.02
C LEU A 257 7.20 7.11 -16.02
N SER A 258 6.25 6.91 -16.93
CA SER A 258 5.84 7.92 -17.90
C SER A 258 5.40 9.22 -17.23
N LYS A 259 4.56 9.13 -16.20
CA LYS A 259 4.11 10.29 -15.40
C LYS A 259 5.25 10.95 -14.64
N THR A 260 6.16 10.17 -14.06
CA THR A 260 7.35 10.70 -13.38
C THR A 260 8.23 11.49 -14.33
N LEU A 261 8.49 10.97 -15.53
CA LEU A 261 9.24 11.69 -16.57
C LEU A 261 8.52 12.97 -17.01
N SER A 262 7.19 12.95 -17.13
CA SER A 262 6.42 14.15 -17.45
C SER A 262 6.56 15.25 -16.39
N TYR A 263 6.70 14.87 -15.11
CA TYR A 263 7.00 15.82 -14.04
C TYR A 263 8.47 16.30 -14.08
N ALA A 264 9.39 15.50 -14.59
CA ALA A 264 10.77 15.93 -14.79
C ALA A 264 10.89 17.07 -15.83
N ASP A 265 9.95 17.15 -16.74
CA ASP A 265 9.87 18.23 -17.74
C ASP A 265 9.12 19.48 -17.24
N LYS A 266 8.44 19.40 -16.07
CA LYS A 266 7.73 20.53 -15.47
C LYS A 266 8.62 21.34 -14.52
N ASP A 267 8.32 22.60 -14.42
CA ASP A 267 8.91 23.48 -13.41
C ASP A 267 8.14 23.36 -12.08
N PHE A 268 8.84 22.90 -11.04
CA PHE A 268 8.33 22.92 -9.66
C PHE A 268 9.49 23.06 -8.66
N THR A 269 9.19 23.39 -7.44
CA THR A 269 10.17 23.42 -6.36
C THR A 269 9.66 22.63 -5.17
N GLY A 270 10.22 21.44 -4.95
CA GLY A 270 9.76 20.53 -3.91
C GLY A 270 10.06 19.07 -4.18
N LEU A 271 9.14 18.21 -3.82
CA LEU A 271 9.26 16.76 -3.88
C LEU A 271 8.22 16.16 -4.84
N CYS A 272 8.68 15.30 -5.75
CA CYS A 272 7.83 14.33 -6.46
C CYS A 272 8.07 12.94 -5.83
N PHE A 273 7.08 12.42 -5.11
CA PHE A 273 7.14 11.12 -4.45
C PHE A 273 6.37 10.10 -5.28
N VAL A 274 7.05 9.02 -5.65
CA VAL A 274 6.57 8.02 -6.60
C VAL A 274 6.57 6.64 -5.95
N ASN A 275 5.48 5.89 -6.09
CA ASN A 275 5.42 4.47 -5.73
C ASN A 275 5.18 3.65 -7.00
N LEU A 276 6.10 2.73 -7.30
CA LEU A 276 5.99 1.75 -8.37
C LEU A 276 5.47 0.43 -7.81
N VAL A 277 4.16 0.31 -7.76
CA VAL A 277 3.44 -0.71 -6.98
C VAL A 277 3.48 -2.12 -7.58
N ASP A 278 3.71 -2.27 -8.90
CA ASP A 278 3.69 -3.59 -9.56
C ASP A 278 4.80 -4.50 -9.06
N PHE A 279 5.92 -3.93 -8.61
CA PHE A 279 7.00 -4.71 -8.00
C PHE A 279 6.49 -5.57 -6.85
N ASP A 280 5.64 -5.03 -5.98
CA ASP A 280 4.98 -5.77 -4.92
C ASP A 280 3.76 -6.55 -5.44
N MET A 281 2.79 -5.83 -6.00
CA MET A 281 1.45 -6.34 -6.27
C MET A 281 1.41 -7.42 -7.36
N LEU A 282 2.17 -7.26 -8.44
CA LEU A 282 2.18 -8.22 -9.56
C LEU A 282 3.27 -9.27 -9.45
N TYR A 283 4.41 -8.92 -8.84
CA TYR A 283 5.59 -9.79 -8.86
C TYR A 283 5.97 -10.30 -7.47
N GLY A 284 6.08 -9.44 -6.45
CA GLY A 284 6.53 -9.79 -5.11
C GLY A 284 5.62 -10.80 -4.43
N HIS A 285 4.35 -10.45 -4.21
CA HIS A 285 3.35 -11.36 -3.61
C HIS A 285 3.18 -12.67 -4.36
N ARG A 286 3.38 -12.69 -5.68
CA ARG A 286 3.24 -13.87 -6.53
C ARG A 286 4.53 -14.65 -6.70
N ARG A 287 5.63 -14.17 -6.12
CA ARG A 287 6.98 -14.75 -6.28
C ARG A 287 7.36 -14.95 -7.74
N ASN A 288 6.94 -14.02 -8.60
CA ASN A 288 7.23 -14.03 -10.03
C ASN A 288 8.61 -13.40 -10.29
N ILE A 289 9.66 -14.19 -10.16
CA ILE A 289 11.06 -13.75 -10.28
C ILE A 289 11.34 -13.13 -11.64
N ASP A 290 10.91 -13.77 -12.73
CA ASP A 290 11.17 -13.30 -14.08
C ASP A 290 10.42 -11.99 -14.40
N GLY A 291 9.19 -11.83 -13.92
CA GLY A 291 8.44 -10.59 -14.05
C GLY A 291 9.08 -9.45 -13.25
N TYR A 292 9.54 -9.75 -12.03
CA TYR A 292 10.24 -8.77 -11.19
C TYR A 292 11.56 -8.31 -11.83
N ALA A 293 12.37 -9.26 -12.32
CA ALA A 293 13.62 -8.97 -12.99
C ALA A 293 13.43 -8.14 -14.28
N GLN A 294 12.39 -8.46 -15.06
CA GLN A 294 12.01 -7.68 -16.24
C GLN A 294 11.61 -6.25 -15.87
N ALA A 295 10.81 -6.06 -14.80
CA ALA A 295 10.42 -4.74 -14.34
C ALA A 295 11.59 -3.91 -13.80
N LEU A 296 12.59 -4.55 -13.19
CA LEU A 296 13.85 -3.90 -12.79
C LEU A 296 14.67 -3.43 -14.00
N HIS A 297 14.72 -4.24 -15.07
CA HIS A 297 15.37 -3.86 -16.32
C HIS A 297 14.69 -2.68 -17.01
N GLU A 298 13.35 -2.64 -16.99
CA GLU A 298 12.55 -1.56 -17.58
C GLU A 298 12.67 -0.23 -16.82
N PHE A 299 12.89 -0.29 -15.51
CA PHE A 299 13.14 0.87 -14.64
C PHE A 299 14.53 1.47 -14.88
#